data_d7fe97c8da6d57fc941b10c3747ce043
#
_entry.id   d7fe97c8da6d57fc941b10c3747ce043
#
_cell.length_a   1.000
_cell.length_b   1.000
_cell.length_c   1.000
_cell.angle_alpha   90.00
_cell.angle_beta   90.00
_cell.angle_gamma   90.00
#
_symmetry.space_group_name_H-M   'P 1'
#
loop_
_entity.id
_entity.type
_entity.pdbx_description
1 polymer ?
#
loop_
_entity_poly.entity_id
_entity_poly.type
_entity_poly.pdbx_seq_one_letter_code
_entity_poly.pdbx_strand_id
1 'polypeptide(L)'
;MKIILHKGGHEIGGTCLQLTTANTSILVDAGLPLSAKSQPVDVAQLAADAALISHYHQDHHGLMTLLPQQIPIYIGKLGKSFIDATKTFLAEEIPEREYRHFQAWKSFQIGDFKITPYLMDHSAAEAYAFLIEAEGRRLFYSGDLRSHGRKGKLFDNLIKRPIRDIDLLFLEGTMLHRSNDQFPDETAVEETIFQTIQNQKNISFLLSSSQNIDRIVSAYRACKRAGKLLVIDIYSAWVLEQLRQITQNTPSMDWPEVRVFASHSQDERLKANPEYFGDFRKRLYRYRVKREELHATPESFLYFGKMSSFRLIDEFKNAAASVNVIYSQWLGYLDGNHGNQFGSSNIAAYREDPTMNFVYAHTSGHAPLADLQRLAAALKPRMLVPIHTEHGEEFSHFFANVVTHNDGESWSL
;
A
#
# COMPACT_ATOMS: atom_id res chain seq x y z
N MET A 1 14.12 -13.71 24.79
CA MET A 1 14.10 -13.33 23.37
C MET A 1 14.81 -11.98 23.22
N LYS A 2 15.85 -11.92 22.35
CA LYS A 2 16.56 -10.66 22.03
C LYS A 2 15.88 -9.98 20.86
N ILE A 3 15.80 -8.64 20.89
CA ILE A 3 15.17 -7.80 19.89
C ILE A 3 16.18 -6.75 19.43
N ILE A 4 16.23 -6.47 18.14
CA ILE A 4 17.01 -5.35 17.56
C ILE A 4 16.06 -4.58 16.65
N LEU A 5 15.85 -3.31 16.93
CA LEU A 5 15.17 -2.38 16.04
C LEU A 5 16.22 -1.77 15.10
N HIS A 6 16.41 -2.37 13.93
CA HIS A 6 17.39 -1.84 12.97
C HIS A 6 16.98 -0.48 12.43
N LYS A 7 15.66 -0.28 12.17
CA LYS A 7 15.13 0.97 11.63
C LYS A 7 13.61 1.08 11.80
N GLY A 8 13.11 2.32 11.84
CA GLY A 8 11.69 2.65 11.94
C GLY A 8 11.26 3.16 13.31
N GLY A 9 12.18 3.35 14.27
CA GLY A 9 11.86 3.93 15.58
C GLY A 9 11.63 5.44 15.55
N HIS A 10 12.25 6.14 14.60
CA HIS A 10 12.22 7.62 14.50
C HIS A 10 11.90 8.12 13.09
N GLU A 11 11.39 7.28 12.22
CA GLU A 11 10.97 7.65 10.88
C GLU A 11 9.82 6.78 10.37
N ILE A 12 9.07 7.30 9.40
CA ILE A 12 8.09 6.55 8.63
C ILE A 12 8.81 5.85 7.51
N GLY A 13 8.65 4.52 7.42
CA GLY A 13 9.32 3.68 6.42
C GLY A 13 10.69 3.19 6.86
N GLY A 14 11.32 2.39 5.98
CA GLY A 14 12.59 1.74 6.27
C GLY A 14 12.50 0.65 7.33
N THR A 15 11.30 0.23 7.69
CA THR A 15 11.04 -0.67 8.82
C THR A 15 11.85 -1.97 8.71
N CYS A 16 12.63 -2.26 9.75
CA CYS A 16 13.41 -3.48 9.86
C CYS A 16 13.62 -3.86 11.34
N LEU A 17 13.06 -4.99 11.75
CA LEU A 17 13.12 -5.53 13.09
C LEU A 17 13.74 -6.92 13.06
N GLN A 18 14.57 -7.27 14.03
CA GLN A 18 15.14 -8.60 14.19
C GLN A 18 14.77 -9.18 15.56
N LEU A 19 14.30 -10.41 15.55
CA LEU A 19 13.96 -11.17 16.75
C LEU A 19 14.84 -12.42 16.81
N THR A 20 15.45 -12.68 17.96
CA THR A 20 16.38 -13.81 18.14
C THR A 20 16.08 -14.54 19.43
N THR A 21 15.94 -15.87 19.34
CA THR A 21 15.92 -16.83 20.44
C THR A 21 17.30 -17.47 20.60
N ALA A 22 17.42 -18.47 21.43
CA ALA A 22 18.67 -19.24 21.56
C ALA A 22 19.11 -19.91 20.24
N ASN A 23 18.15 -20.34 19.38
CA ASN A 23 18.44 -21.18 18.22
C ASN A 23 17.96 -20.58 16.88
N THR A 24 17.17 -19.52 16.89
CA THR A 24 16.53 -19.01 15.68
C THR A 24 16.55 -17.48 15.65
N SER A 25 16.85 -16.91 14.51
CA SER A 25 16.76 -15.46 14.25
C SER A 25 15.86 -15.18 13.06
N ILE A 26 14.91 -14.25 13.20
CA ILE A 26 14.05 -13.82 12.10
C ILE A 26 14.08 -12.31 11.93
N LEU A 27 13.97 -11.86 10.68
CA LEU A 27 13.71 -10.45 10.36
C LEU A 27 12.20 -10.24 10.15
N VAL A 28 11.70 -9.11 10.61
CA VAL A 28 10.34 -8.66 10.31
C VAL A 28 10.47 -7.34 9.55
N ASP A 29 10.04 -7.37 8.30
CA ASP A 29 10.23 -6.37 7.27
C ASP A 29 11.72 -6.09 6.92
N ALA A 30 11.93 -5.55 5.74
CA ALA A 30 13.20 -5.11 5.18
C ALA A 30 12.91 -3.92 4.25
N GLY A 31 12.54 -2.79 4.84
CA GLY A 31 11.98 -1.66 4.16
C GLY A 31 13.00 -0.68 3.61
N LEU A 32 12.65 -0.01 2.52
CA LEU A 32 13.37 1.18 2.03
C LEU A 32 12.90 2.42 2.81
N PRO A 33 13.80 3.31 3.23
CA PRO A 33 13.42 4.62 3.75
C PRO A 33 12.61 5.41 2.71
N LEU A 34 11.60 6.16 3.15
CA LEU A 34 10.85 7.06 2.28
C LEU A 34 11.60 8.35 1.98
N SER A 35 12.44 8.81 2.91
CA SER A 35 13.27 10.00 2.73
C SER A 35 14.59 9.64 2.05
N ALA A 36 14.92 10.37 0.96
CA ALA A 36 16.23 10.24 0.29
C ALA A 36 17.43 10.64 1.19
N LYS A 37 17.18 11.31 2.32
CA LYS A 37 18.20 11.69 3.30
C LYS A 37 18.49 10.58 4.32
N SER A 38 17.58 9.62 4.46
CA SER A 38 17.72 8.51 5.39
C SER A 38 18.50 7.38 4.75
N GLN A 39 19.49 6.83 5.47
CA GLN A 39 20.27 5.71 4.98
C GLN A 39 19.52 4.39 5.18
N PRO A 40 19.45 3.53 4.17
CA PRO A 40 18.85 2.21 4.33
C PRO A 40 19.71 1.33 5.26
N VAL A 41 19.07 0.34 5.87
CA VAL A 41 19.78 -0.73 6.59
C VAL A 41 20.61 -1.54 5.59
N ASP A 42 21.85 -1.84 5.93
CA ASP A 42 22.67 -2.79 5.16
C ASP A 42 22.20 -4.23 5.44
N VAL A 43 21.07 -4.59 4.86
CA VAL A 43 20.44 -5.90 5.05
C VAL A 43 21.27 -7.04 4.50
N ALA A 44 22.25 -6.77 3.62
CA ALA A 44 23.16 -7.79 3.07
C ALA A 44 24.10 -8.37 4.12
N GLN A 45 24.34 -7.65 5.22
CA GLN A 45 25.17 -8.09 6.35
C GLN A 45 24.37 -8.75 7.47
N LEU A 46 23.04 -8.77 7.38
CA LEU A 46 22.21 -9.35 8.44
C LEU A 46 22.19 -10.88 8.34
N ALA A 47 22.39 -11.52 9.48
CA ALA A 47 22.25 -12.97 9.62
C ALA A 47 20.88 -13.29 10.22
N ALA A 48 20.09 -14.09 9.51
CA ALA A 48 18.81 -14.58 9.97
C ALA A 48 18.46 -15.92 9.31
N ASP A 49 17.57 -16.68 9.94
CA ASP A 49 17.06 -17.95 9.40
C ASP A 49 15.89 -17.74 8.46
N ALA A 50 15.21 -16.59 8.55
CA ALA A 50 14.11 -16.20 7.66
C ALA A 50 13.84 -14.69 7.74
N ALA A 51 13.17 -14.14 6.70
CA ALA A 51 12.57 -12.82 6.72
C ALA A 51 11.06 -12.91 6.52
N LEU A 52 10.30 -12.19 7.33
CA LEU A 52 8.84 -12.13 7.34
C LEU A 52 8.41 -10.76 6.86
N ILE A 53 7.71 -10.66 5.73
CA ILE A 53 7.27 -9.40 5.13
C ILE A 53 5.78 -9.19 5.41
N SER A 54 5.46 -8.05 6.03
CA SER A 54 4.09 -7.71 6.42
C SER A 54 3.21 -7.38 5.22
N HIS A 55 3.72 -6.60 4.27
CA HIS A 55 2.99 -6.24 3.06
C HIS A 55 3.92 -5.70 1.95
N TYR A 56 3.33 -5.38 0.79
CA TYR A 56 4.04 -5.07 -0.46
C TYR A 56 4.35 -3.58 -0.69
N HIS A 57 4.29 -2.71 0.30
CA HIS A 57 4.81 -1.35 0.16
C HIS A 57 6.34 -1.34 0.30
N GLN A 58 7.01 -0.48 -0.46
CA GLN A 58 8.47 -0.48 -0.55
C GLN A 58 9.18 -0.22 0.78
N ASP A 59 8.56 0.55 1.65
CA ASP A 59 9.05 0.85 2.99
C ASP A 59 8.96 -0.34 3.98
N HIS A 60 8.45 -1.49 3.52
CA HIS A 60 8.42 -2.78 4.24
C HIS A 60 9.15 -3.90 3.52
N HIS A 61 9.21 -3.90 2.18
CA HIS A 61 9.86 -4.98 1.43
C HIS A 61 11.03 -4.54 0.55
N GLY A 62 11.26 -3.23 0.38
CA GLY A 62 12.10 -2.71 -0.69
C GLY A 62 13.55 -3.19 -0.68
N LEU A 63 14.07 -3.60 0.47
CA LEU A 63 15.41 -4.18 0.62
C LEU A 63 15.42 -5.72 0.61
N MET A 64 14.27 -6.39 0.54
CA MET A 64 14.20 -7.86 0.69
C MET A 64 15.03 -8.62 -0.35
N THR A 65 15.24 -8.05 -1.53
CA THR A 65 16.05 -8.68 -2.59
C THR A 65 17.55 -8.56 -2.36
N LEU A 66 17.97 -7.67 -1.45
CA LEU A 66 19.35 -7.48 -1.03
C LEU A 66 19.75 -8.36 0.16
N LEU A 67 18.79 -9.00 0.83
CA LEU A 67 19.06 -9.98 1.89
C LEU A 67 19.94 -11.12 1.33
N PRO A 68 20.80 -11.77 2.14
CA PRO A 68 21.53 -12.97 1.74
C PRO A 68 20.62 -14.02 1.10
N GLN A 69 21.05 -14.62 0.00
CA GLN A 69 20.20 -15.48 -0.85
C GLN A 69 19.67 -16.72 -0.12
N GLN A 70 20.39 -17.21 0.87
CA GLN A 70 20.00 -18.37 1.68
C GLN A 70 18.86 -18.09 2.66
N ILE A 71 18.50 -16.80 2.90
CA ILE A 71 17.43 -16.43 3.81
C ILE A 71 16.08 -16.57 3.07
N PRO A 72 15.21 -17.53 3.39
CA PRO A 72 13.88 -17.64 2.78
C PRO A 72 12.99 -16.47 3.18
N ILE A 73 12.17 -16.01 2.24
CA ILE A 73 11.23 -14.90 2.45
C ILE A 73 9.82 -15.43 2.67
N TYR A 74 9.25 -15.15 3.83
CA TYR A 74 7.84 -15.40 4.13
C TYR A 74 7.02 -14.17 3.81
N ILE A 75 6.08 -14.28 2.86
CA ILE A 75 5.26 -13.15 2.38
C ILE A 75 3.89 -13.65 1.91
N GLY A 76 2.87 -12.81 2.01
CA GLY A 76 1.56 -13.09 1.43
C GLY A 76 1.65 -13.34 -0.08
N LYS A 77 0.85 -14.29 -0.59
CA LYS A 77 0.90 -14.69 -2.00
C LYS A 77 0.56 -13.53 -2.94
N LEU A 78 -0.47 -12.75 -2.60
CA LEU A 78 -0.88 -11.59 -3.40
C LEU A 78 0.18 -10.50 -3.36
N GLY A 79 0.76 -10.25 -2.19
CA GLY A 79 1.84 -9.27 -2.02
C GLY A 79 3.02 -9.58 -2.93
N LYS A 80 3.47 -10.84 -2.96
CA LYS A 80 4.53 -11.28 -3.90
C LYS A 80 4.13 -11.08 -5.35
N SER A 81 2.90 -11.43 -5.73
CA SER A 81 2.40 -11.24 -7.11
C SER A 81 2.40 -9.76 -7.53
N PHE A 82 2.08 -8.83 -6.61
CA PHE A 82 2.10 -7.39 -6.90
C PHE A 82 3.52 -6.84 -7.02
N ILE A 83 4.46 -7.34 -6.21
CA ILE A 83 5.89 -7.00 -6.32
C ILE A 83 6.42 -7.46 -7.69
N ASP A 84 6.12 -8.71 -8.09
CA ASP A 84 6.55 -9.24 -9.38
C ASP A 84 5.94 -8.47 -10.55
N ALA A 85 4.66 -8.13 -10.47
CA ALA A 85 4.01 -7.29 -11.46
C ALA A 85 4.72 -5.93 -11.61
N THR A 86 5.05 -5.28 -10.49
CA THR A 86 5.77 -4.01 -10.50
C THR A 86 7.12 -4.14 -11.20
N LYS A 87 7.93 -5.12 -10.78
CA LYS A 87 9.26 -5.37 -11.37
C LYS A 87 9.18 -5.68 -12.86
N THR A 88 8.24 -6.53 -13.29
CA THR A 88 8.02 -6.88 -14.70
C THR A 88 7.69 -5.62 -15.53
N PHE A 89 6.78 -4.77 -15.06
CA PHE A 89 6.42 -3.54 -15.78
C PHE A 89 7.52 -2.48 -15.78
N LEU A 90 8.39 -2.45 -14.76
CA LEU A 90 9.58 -1.61 -14.71
C LEU A 90 10.77 -2.18 -15.50
N ALA A 91 10.69 -3.42 -15.99
CA ALA A 91 11.79 -4.20 -16.57
C ALA A 91 12.95 -4.41 -15.60
N GLU A 92 12.64 -4.61 -14.33
CA GLU A 92 13.59 -4.99 -13.30
C GLU A 92 13.68 -6.50 -13.20
N GLU A 93 14.83 -7.00 -12.80
CA GLU A 93 15.03 -8.42 -12.55
C GLU A 93 14.25 -8.88 -11.32
N ILE A 94 13.64 -10.06 -11.41
CA ILE A 94 13.02 -10.77 -10.29
C ILE A 94 14.03 -11.84 -9.85
N PRO A 95 14.76 -11.63 -8.74
CA PRO A 95 15.76 -12.61 -8.32
C PRO A 95 15.14 -13.96 -7.99
N GLU A 96 15.80 -15.03 -8.43
CA GLU A 96 15.47 -16.38 -7.95
C GLU A 96 15.79 -16.48 -6.47
N ARG A 97 14.78 -16.82 -5.67
CA ARG A 97 14.89 -16.91 -4.22
C ARG A 97 13.80 -17.81 -3.68
N GLU A 98 14.01 -18.41 -2.53
CA GLU A 98 12.97 -19.16 -1.84
C GLU A 98 11.92 -18.22 -1.24
N TYR A 99 10.68 -18.32 -1.73
CA TYR A 99 9.51 -17.65 -1.17
C TYR A 99 8.56 -18.66 -0.55
N ARG A 100 8.14 -18.40 0.67
CA ARG A 100 7.14 -19.19 1.40
C ARG A 100 5.92 -18.32 1.66
N HIS A 101 4.73 -18.87 1.37
CA HIS A 101 3.48 -18.13 1.51
C HIS A 101 2.72 -18.59 2.74
N PHE A 102 2.32 -17.64 3.57
CA PHE A 102 1.44 -17.87 4.70
C PHE A 102 -0.01 -17.46 4.36
N GLN A 103 -0.93 -17.85 5.24
CA GLN A 103 -2.34 -17.53 5.10
C GLN A 103 -2.83 -16.83 6.37
N ALA A 104 -3.73 -15.84 6.20
CA ALA A 104 -4.35 -15.15 7.32
C ALA A 104 -4.94 -16.13 8.33
N TRP A 105 -4.70 -15.86 9.60
CA TRP A 105 -5.18 -16.62 10.78
C TRP A 105 -4.71 -18.08 10.88
N LYS A 106 -3.79 -18.51 10.02
CA LYS A 106 -3.17 -19.83 10.11
C LYS A 106 -1.76 -19.70 10.64
N SER A 107 -1.54 -20.20 11.86
CA SER A 107 -0.22 -20.22 12.46
C SER A 107 0.73 -21.14 11.69
N PHE A 108 1.99 -20.75 11.64
CA PHE A 108 3.10 -21.55 11.10
C PHE A 108 4.35 -21.38 11.96
N GLN A 109 5.35 -22.21 11.74
CA GLN A 109 6.58 -22.25 12.54
C GLN A 109 7.78 -21.83 11.71
N ILE A 110 8.65 -21.00 12.31
CA ILE A 110 10.02 -20.73 11.84
C ILE A 110 10.95 -20.98 13.02
N GLY A 111 11.67 -22.09 13.01
CA GLY A 111 12.49 -22.50 14.16
C GLY A 111 11.69 -22.46 15.46
N ASP A 112 12.16 -21.68 16.44
CA ASP A 112 11.50 -21.53 17.75
C ASP A 112 10.28 -20.61 17.71
N PHE A 113 10.07 -19.85 16.62
CA PHE A 113 8.97 -18.89 16.52
C PHE A 113 7.71 -19.51 15.95
N LYS A 114 6.59 -19.40 16.69
CA LYS A 114 5.25 -19.63 16.18
C LYS A 114 4.63 -18.29 15.77
N ILE A 115 4.25 -18.18 14.49
CA ILE A 115 3.76 -16.94 13.91
C ILE A 115 2.31 -17.11 13.46
N THR A 116 1.46 -16.17 13.85
CA THR A 116 0.07 -16.11 13.39
C THR A 116 -0.17 -14.78 12.68
N PRO A 117 -0.38 -14.77 11.35
CA PRO A 117 -0.67 -13.55 10.59
C PRO A 117 -2.13 -13.15 10.74
N TYR A 118 -2.37 -11.87 11.01
CA TYR A 118 -3.69 -11.24 11.07
C TYR A 118 -3.85 -10.29 9.89
N LEU A 119 -4.74 -10.61 8.96
CA LEU A 119 -5.05 -9.69 7.87
C LEU A 119 -5.68 -8.42 8.42
N MET A 120 -5.13 -7.27 8.04
CA MET A 120 -5.55 -5.95 8.49
C MET A 120 -6.09 -5.10 7.34
N ASP A 121 -6.89 -4.09 7.68
CA ASP A 121 -7.22 -3.03 6.73
C ASP A 121 -6.03 -2.09 6.58
N HIS A 122 -5.64 -1.83 5.38
CA HIS A 122 -4.61 -0.90 4.96
C HIS A 122 -4.84 -0.55 3.48
N SER A 123 -4.13 0.46 2.93
CA SER A 123 -4.18 0.76 1.49
C SER A 123 -3.63 -0.39 0.64
N ALA A 124 -2.72 -1.20 1.17
CA ALA A 124 -2.36 -2.48 0.60
C ALA A 124 -3.52 -3.49 0.73
N ALA A 125 -3.84 -4.21 -0.36
CA ALA A 125 -4.91 -5.21 -0.38
C ALA A 125 -4.63 -6.36 0.60
N GLU A 126 -3.37 -6.73 0.75
CA GLU A 126 -2.89 -7.78 1.64
C GLU A 126 -1.82 -7.18 2.56
N ALA A 127 -2.23 -6.77 3.77
CA ALA A 127 -1.36 -6.26 4.83
C ALA A 127 -1.61 -7.07 6.11
N TYR A 128 -0.54 -7.39 6.82
CA TYR A 128 -0.60 -8.27 7.99
C TYR A 128 0.02 -7.63 9.23
N ALA A 129 -0.68 -7.76 10.34
CA ALA A 129 -0.09 -7.78 11.67
C ALA A 129 0.33 -9.21 12.01
N PHE A 130 1.31 -9.36 12.90
CA PHE A 130 1.81 -10.68 13.33
C PHE A 130 1.75 -10.84 14.83
N LEU A 131 1.13 -11.94 15.30
CA LEU A 131 1.39 -12.47 16.62
C LEU A 131 2.58 -13.42 16.52
N ILE A 132 3.66 -13.12 17.24
CA ILE A 132 4.90 -13.87 17.26
C ILE A 132 5.12 -14.39 18.68
N GLU A 133 5.19 -15.72 18.82
CA GLU A 133 5.28 -16.42 20.10
C GLU A 133 6.57 -17.24 20.14
N ALA A 134 7.42 -17.00 21.14
CA ALA A 134 8.64 -17.77 21.40
C ALA A 134 9.09 -17.60 22.86
N GLU A 135 9.76 -18.61 23.45
CA GLU A 135 10.30 -18.57 24.82
C GLU A 135 9.27 -18.13 25.90
N GLY A 136 7.98 -18.50 25.70
CA GLY A 136 6.89 -18.11 26.60
C GLY A 136 6.48 -16.64 26.52
N ARG A 137 7.01 -15.88 25.55
CA ARG A 137 6.68 -14.47 25.28
C ARG A 137 5.76 -14.34 24.09
N ARG A 138 4.92 -13.30 24.10
CA ARG A 138 3.96 -12.97 23.06
C ARG A 138 4.15 -11.55 22.59
N LEU A 139 4.60 -11.39 21.37
CA LEU A 139 4.83 -10.12 20.70
C LEU A 139 3.77 -9.91 19.63
N PHE A 140 3.17 -8.73 19.58
CA PHE A 140 2.29 -8.32 18.48
C PHE A 140 2.94 -7.19 17.70
N TYR A 141 3.23 -7.45 16.43
CA TYR A 141 3.69 -6.45 15.47
C TYR A 141 2.49 -5.97 14.66
N SER A 142 2.17 -4.68 14.75
CA SER A 142 0.98 -4.14 14.09
C SER A 142 1.06 -4.17 12.55
N GLY A 143 2.27 -4.13 11.98
CA GLY A 143 2.46 -3.69 10.62
C GLY A 143 1.77 -2.34 10.43
N ASP A 144 1.42 -2.01 9.20
CA ASP A 144 0.59 -0.86 8.87
C ASP A 144 -0.88 -1.24 8.87
N LEU A 145 -1.70 -0.40 9.46
CA LEU A 145 -3.13 -0.67 9.59
C LEU A 145 -3.99 0.58 9.57
N ARG A 146 -5.27 0.40 9.29
CA ARG A 146 -6.33 1.40 9.47
C ARG A 146 -7.66 0.70 9.80
N SER A 147 -8.72 1.48 10.08
CA SER A 147 -10.08 0.98 10.35
C SER A 147 -11.11 1.48 9.35
N HIS A 148 -10.76 2.46 8.52
CA HIS A 148 -11.67 3.28 7.72
C HIS A 148 -11.61 2.99 6.21
N GLY A 149 -10.91 1.93 5.82
CA GLY A 149 -10.95 1.40 4.46
C GLY A 149 -12.09 0.41 4.26
N ARG A 150 -12.14 -0.23 3.09
CA ARG A 150 -13.20 -1.19 2.76
C ARG A 150 -13.09 -2.51 3.51
N LYS A 151 -11.95 -2.75 4.17
CA LYS A 151 -11.70 -3.90 5.05
C LYS A 151 -11.78 -3.56 6.55
N GLY A 152 -12.28 -2.39 6.93
CA GLY A 152 -12.33 -1.91 8.34
C GLY A 152 -12.96 -2.87 9.33
N LYS A 153 -13.87 -3.76 8.88
CA LYS A 153 -14.42 -4.84 9.71
C LYS A 153 -13.36 -5.78 10.29
N LEU A 154 -12.18 -5.90 9.66
CA LEU A 154 -11.08 -6.72 10.18
C LEU A 154 -10.54 -6.11 11.47
N PHE A 155 -10.34 -4.79 11.49
CA PHE A 155 -9.95 -4.04 12.67
C PHE A 155 -11.01 -4.19 13.80
N ASP A 156 -12.29 -3.95 13.49
CA ASP A 156 -13.37 -4.09 14.48
C ASP A 156 -13.46 -5.50 15.05
N ASN A 157 -13.21 -6.54 14.25
CA ASN A 157 -13.18 -7.93 14.73
C ASN A 157 -12.03 -8.17 15.71
N LEU A 158 -10.85 -7.61 15.46
CA LEU A 158 -9.71 -7.70 16.37
C LEU A 158 -10.01 -6.97 17.69
N ILE A 159 -10.65 -5.80 17.64
CA ILE A 159 -11.07 -5.06 18.85
C ILE A 159 -12.11 -5.86 19.65
N LYS A 160 -13.10 -6.46 18.99
CA LYS A 160 -14.15 -7.26 19.67
C LYS A 160 -13.63 -8.56 20.26
N ARG A 161 -12.62 -9.17 19.68
CA ARG A 161 -12.01 -10.43 20.10
C ARG A 161 -10.48 -10.26 20.18
N PRO A 162 -10.01 -9.43 21.14
CA PRO A 162 -8.60 -9.08 21.19
C PRO A 162 -7.74 -10.28 21.63
N ILE A 163 -6.54 -10.29 21.09
CA ILE A 163 -5.48 -11.19 21.52
C ILE A 163 -5.11 -10.81 22.96
N ARG A 164 -4.98 -11.80 23.82
CA ARG A 164 -4.68 -11.62 25.25
C ARG A 164 -3.20 -11.87 25.54
N ASP A 165 -2.77 -11.41 26.70
CA ASP A 165 -1.44 -11.68 27.27
C ASP A 165 -0.30 -11.27 26.34
N ILE A 166 -0.40 -10.07 25.77
CA ILE A 166 0.65 -9.47 24.94
C ILE A 166 1.73 -8.89 25.84
N ASP A 167 2.95 -9.46 25.76
CA ASP A 167 4.11 -8.92 26.48
C ASP A 167 4.61 -7.63 25.82
N LEU A 168 4.66 -7.61 24.47
CA LEU A 168 5.16 -6.47 23.69
C LEU A 168 4.27 -6.19 22.48
N LEU A 169 3.86 -4.94 22.33
CA LEU A 169 3.20 -4.42 21.12
C LEU A 169 4.15 -3.46 20.41
N PHE A 170 4.55 -3.79 19.18
CA PHE A 170 5.06 -2.80 18.23
C PHE A 170 3.88 -2.13 17.53
N LEU A 171 3.73 -0.82 17.68
CA LEU A 171 2.58 -0.07 17.14
C LEU A 171 3.04 1.03 16.20
N GLU A 172 2.51 1.01 14.97
CA GLU A 172 2.74 2.07 13.99
C GLU A 172 2.20 3.41 14.49
N GLY A 173 2.76 4.51 13.99
CA GLY A 173 2.36 5.86 14.39
C GLY A 173 2.41 6.90 13.28
N THR A 174 2.23 6.50 12.04
CA THR A 174 2.28 7.39 10.86
C THR A 174 1.37 8.61 10.98
N MET A 175 0.19 8.43 11.58
CA MET A 175 -0.85 9.46 11.67
C MET A 175 -0.92 10.16 13.03
N LEU A 176 0.10 10.05 13.89
CA LEU A 176 0.04 10.57 15.27
C LEU A 176 -0.38 12.06 15.34
N HIS A 177 0.17 12.91 14.45
CA HIS A 177 -0.15 14.34 14.33
C HIS A 177 -0.87 14.71 13.04
N ARG A 178 -1.47 13.73 12.36
CA ARG A 178 -2.19 13.93 11.11
C ARG A 178 -3.66 13.57 11.28
N SER A 179 -4.54 14.25 10.55
CA SER A 179 -5.99 14.03 10.61
C SER A 179 -6.52 13.54 9.27
N ASN A 180 -7.58 12.73 9.33
CA ASN A 180 -8.40 12.34 8.18
C ASN A 180 -9.76 13.07 8.15
N ASP A 181 -9.94 14.13 8.91
CA ASP A 181 -11.24 14.75 9.15
C ASP A 181 -11.96 15.17 7.85
N GLN A 182 -11.21 15.61 6.84
CA GLN A 182 -11.77 15.96 5.53
C GLN A 182 -12.29 14.73 4.76
N PHE A 183 -11.60 13.59 4.89
CA PHE A 183 -11.95 12.33 4.23
C PHE A 183 -11.87 11.19 5.24
N PRO A 184 -12.90 11.05 6.09
CA PRO A 184 -12.86 10.12 7.22
C PRO A 184 -12.78 8.64 6.79
N ASP A 185 -13.25 8.32 5.58
CA ASP A 185 -13.25 6.97 5.04
C ASP A 185 -13.25 6.95 3.49
N GLU A 186 -13.16 5.75 2.92
CA GLU A 186 -13.24 5.53 1.46
C GLU A 186 -14.60 5.89 0.87
N THR A 187 -15.66 6.00 1.67
CA THR A 187 -16.99 6.43 1.21
C THR A 187 -17.03 7.93 0.92
N ALA A 188 -16.39 8.73 1.78
CA ALA A 188 -16.24 10.17 1.55
C ALA A 188 -15.41 10.46 0.29
N VAL A 189 -14.36 9.66 0.04
CA VAL A 189 -13.57 9.75 -1.18
C VAL A 189 -14.41 9.37 -2.41
N GLU A 190 -15.16 8.25 -2.35
CA GLU A 190 -16.06 7.82 -3.43
C GLU A 190 -17.09 8.91 -3.76
N GLU A 191 -17.70 9.54 -2.73
CA GLU A 191 -18.68 10.60 -2.93
C GLU A 191 -18.07 11.83 -3.60
N THR A 192 -16.88 12.26 -3.19
CA THR A 192 -16.18 13.38 -3.82
C THR A 192 -15.84 13.08 -5.28
N ILE A 193 -15.37 11.87 -5.59
CA ILE A 193 -15.15 11.46 -6.98
C ILE A 193 -16.46 11.54 -7.77
N PHE A 194 -17.56 10.99 -7.24
CA PHE A 194 -18.87 11.03 -7.90
C PHE A 194 -19.34 12.45 -8.18
N GLN A 195 -19.32 13.33 -7.18
CA GLN A 195 -19.73 14.73 -7.33
C GLN A 195 -18.89 15.47 -8.37
N THR A 196 -17.60 15.16 -8.46
CA THR A 196 -16.67 15.78 -9.41
C THR A 196 -16.98 15.35 -10.84
N ILE A 197 -17.32 14.07 -11.07
CA ILE A 197 -17.45 13.54 -12.44
C ILE A 197 -18.86 13.59 -13.02
N GLN A 198 -19.92 13.65 -12.19
CA GLN A 198 -21.31 13.41 -12.63
C GLN A 198 -21.79 14.35 -13.75
N ASN A 199 -21.45 15.64 -13.69
CA ASN A 199 -21.91 16.67 -14.63
C ASN A 199 -20.80 17.23 -15.50
N GLN A 200 -19.61 16.61 -15.51
CA GLN A 200 -18.46 17.12 -16.24
C GLN A 200 -18.62 16.93 -17.76
N LYS A 201 -18.18 17.95 -18.53
CA LYS A 201 -18.23 17.98 -19.99
C LYS A 201 -16.92 17.62 -20.66
N ASN A 202 -15.92 17.23 -19.88
CA ASN A 202 -14.61 16.79 -20.36
C ASN A 202 -14.21 15.51 -19.61
N ILE A 203 -13.06 14.92 -19.98
CA ILE A 203 -12.51 13.77 -19.26
C ILE A 203 -12.11 14.14 -17.83
N SER A 204 -12.25 13.19 -16.94
CA SER A 204 -11.75 13.30 -15.57
C SER A 204 -10.58 12.32 -15.36
N PHE A 205 -9.54 12.74 -14.66
CA PHE A 205 -8.41 11.92 -14.26
C PHE A 205 -8.38 11.77 -12.75
N LEU A 206 -8.33 10.53 -12.27
CA LEU A 206 -8.09 10.21 -10.87
C LEU A 206 -6.68 9.66 -10.71
N LEU A 207 -5.84 10.38 -9.97
CA LEU A 207 -4.42 10.03 -9.79
C LEU A 207 -4.22 9.31 -8.46
N SER A 208 -3.89 8.02 -8.54
CA SER A 208 -3.63 7.17 -7.36
C SER A 208 -2.70 6.01 -7.72
N SER A 209 -2.24 5.27 -6.69
CA SER A 209 -1.54 4.01 -6.90
C SER A 209 -2.48 2.95 -7.47
N SER A 210 -2.05 2.24 -8.50
CA SER A 210 -2.79 1.09 -9.06
C SER A 210 -2.90 -0.09 -8.09
N GLN A 211 -2.10 -0.09 -7.01
CA GLN A 211 -2.13 -1.10 -5.96
C GLN A 211 -3.05 -0.72 -4.79
N ASN A 212 -3.58 0.51 -4.77
CA ASN A 212 -4.64 0.90 -3.84
C ASN A 212 -6.00 0.43 -4.38
N ILE A 213 -6.34 -0.81 -4.04
CA ILE A 213 -7.55 -1.47 -4.54
C ILE A 213 -8.81 -0.77 -4.06
N ASP A 214 -8.83 -0.27 -2.83
CA ASP A 214 -9.99 0.45 -2.28
C ASP A 214 -10.29 1.70 -3.11
N ARG A 215 -9.26 2.39 -3.60
CA ARG A 215 -9.40 3.56 -4.46
C ARG A 215 -9.91 3.21 -5.86
N ILE A 216 -9.49 2.07 -6.44
CA ILE A 216 -10.04 1.59 -7.71
C ILE A 216 -11.52 1.23 -7.54
N VAL A 217 -11.90 0.61 -6.42
CA VAL A 217 -13.31 0.32 -6.11
C VAL A 217 -14.13 1.60 -5.94
N SER A 218 -13.58 2.63 -5.26
CA SER A 218 -14.22 3.93 -5.12
C SER A 218 -14.45 4.60 -6.48
N ALA A 219 -13.42 4.61 -7.35
CA ALA A 219 -13.51 5.12 -8.72
C ALA A 219 -14.58 4.38 -9.55
N TYR A 220 -14.58 3.04 -9.50
CA TYR A 220 -15.56 2.22 -10.22
C TYR A 220 -17.00 2.53 -9.78
N ARG A 221 -17.25 2.58 -8.46
CA ARG A 221 -18.59 2.86 -7.93
C ARG A 221 -19.07 4.25 -8.29
N ALA A 222 -18.18 5.25 -8.22
CA ALA A 222 -18.48 6.61 -8.65
C ALA A 222 -18.83 6.65 -10.15
N CYS A 223 -18.06 5.99 -11.02
CA CYS A 223 -18.37 5.88 -12.45
C CYS A 223 -19.73 5.23 -12.70
N LYS A 224 -20.01 4.10 -12.06
CA LYS A 224 -21.27 3.38 -12.23
C LYS A 224 -22.47 4.23 -11.84
N ARG A 225 -22.39 4.98 -10.73
CA ARG A 225 -23.42 5.93 -10.27
C ARG A 225 -23.60 7.09 -11.23
N ALA A 226 -22.51 7.59 -11.84
CA ALA A 226 -22.52 8.70 -12.79
C ALA A 226 -22.84 8.29 -14.24
N GLY A 227 -23.02 7.00 -14.52
CA GLY A 227 -23.24 6.48 -15.88
C GLY A 227 -22.01 6.65 -16.78
N LYS A 228 -20.79 6.63 -16.20
CA LYS A 228 -19.51 6.80 -16.89
C LYS A 228 -18.69 5.53 -16.91
N LEU A 229 -17.69 5.47 -17.79
CA LEU A 229 -16.77 4.36 -17.92
C LEU A 229 -15.47 4.64 -17.14
N LEU A 230 -15.04 3.67 -16.34
CA LEU A 230 -13.73 3.67 -15.70
C LEU A 230 -12.69 3.17 -16.70
N VAL A 231 -11.71 4.00 -17.03
CA VAL A 231 -10.55 3.60 -17.83
C VAL A 231 -9.37 3.34 -16.91
N ILE A 232 -8.78 2.16 -17.03
CA ILE A 232 -7.57 1.76 -16.30
C ILE A 232 -6.43 1.47 -17.28
N ASP A 233 -5.18 1.58 -16.84
CA ASP A 233 -4.02 1.17 -17.64
C ASP A 233 -3.81 -0.36 -17.60
N ILE A 234 -2.91 -0.88 -18.45
CA ILE A 234 -2.60 -2.32 -18.50
C ILE A 234 -2.08 -2.83 -17.15
N TYR A 235 -1.24 -2.04 -16.46
CA TYR A 235 -0.70 -2.43 -15.17
C TYR A 235 -1.81 -2.58 -14.12
N SER A 236 -2.74 -1.62 -14.04
CA SER A 236 -3.90 -1.71 -13.14
C SER A 236 -4.79 -2.90 -13.48
N ALA A 237 -4.99 -3.18 -14.78
CA ALA A 237 -5.75 -4.34 -15.21
C ALA A 237 -5.09 -5.66 -14.79
N TRP A 238 -3.75 -5.75 -14.85
CA TRP A 238 -2.99 -6.91 -14.40
C TRP A 238 -3.04 -7.09 -12.87
N VAL A 239 -2.91 -6.00 -12.11
CA VAL A 239 -3.06 -6.01 -10.64
C VAL A 239 -4.43 -6.56 -10.25
N LEU A 240 -5.51 -6.10 -10.89
CA LEU A 240 -6.86 -6.61 -10.65
C LEU A 240 -7.03 -8.08 -11.07
N GLU A 241 -6.35 -8.52 -12.13
CA GLU A 241 -6.35 -9.93 -12.56
C GLU A 241 -5.69 -10.84 -11.51
N GLN A 242 -4.58 -10.40 -10.87
CA GLN A 242 -3.97 -11.13 -9.77
C GLN A 242 -4.92 -11.21 -8.56
N LEU A 243 -5.58 -10.11 -8.23
CA LEU A 243 -6.52 -10.06 -7.12
C LEU A 243 -7.74 -10.96 -7.35
N ARG A 244 -8.19 -11.13 -8.60
CA ARG A 244 -9.32 -11.99 -8.98
C ARG A 244 -9.12 -13.46 -8.58
N GLN A 245 -7.88 -13.92 -8.41
CA GLN A 245 -7.58 -15.27 -7.92
C GLN A 245 -8.03 -15.48 -6.45
N ILE A 246 -8.24 -14.39 -5.71
CA ILE A 246 -8.61 -14.40 -4.29
C ILE A 246 -10.05 -13.95 -4.08
N THR A 247 -10.52 -12.95 -4.85
CA THR A 247 -11.88 -12.41 -4.74
C THR A 247 -12.43 -12.01 -6.10
N GLN A 248 -13.73 -12.21 -6.28
CA GLN A 248 -14.45 -11.77 -7.49
C GLN A 248 -15.29 -10.51 -7.26
N ASN A 249 -15.19 -9.90 -6.06
CA ASN A 249 -15.99 -8.74 -5.66
C ASN A 249 -15.29 -7.40 -5.95
N THR A 250 -14.23 -7.41 -6.73
CA THR A 250 -13.47 -6.22 -7.14
C THR A 250 -13.61 -5.99 -8.63
N PRO A 251 -13.52 -4.74 -9.09
CA PRO A 251 -13.58 -4.43 -10.52
C PRO A 251 -12.60 -5.26 -11.34
N SER A 252 -13.00 -5.62 -12.53
CA SER A 252 -12.18 -6.37 -13.48
C SER A 252 -12.36 -5.78 -14.88
N MET A 253 -11.40 -5.98 -15.78
CA MET A 253 -11.46 -5.44 -17.16
C MET A 253 -12.69 -5.94 -17.95
N ASP A 254 -13.29 -7.09 -17.58
CA ASP A 254 -14.48 -7.66 -18.22
C ASP A 254 -15.81 -7.14 -17.64
N TRP A 255 -15.76 -6.22 -16.65
CA TRP A 255 -16.98 -5.59 -16.16
C TRP A 255 -17.49 -4.53 -17.14
N PRO A 256 -18.83 -4.39 -17.33
CA PRO A 256 -19.42 -3.53 -18.37
C PRO A 256 -18.92 -2.10 -18.38
N GLU A 257 -18.67 -1.53 -17.18
CA GLU A 257 -18.27 -0.14 -17.02
C GLU A 257 -16.73 0.06 -17.01
N VAL A 258 -15.93 -0.99 -17.28
CA VAL A 258 -14.45 -0.91 -17.27
C VAL A 258 -13.91 -0.97 -18.70
N ARG A 259 -12.92 -0.14 -18.99
CA ARG A 259 -12.13 -0.16 -20.25
C ARG A 259 -10.66 -0.12 -19.92
N VAL A 260 -9.83 -0.63 -20.83
CA VAL A 260 -8.38 -0.63 -20.67
C VAL A 260 -7.73 0.26 -21.72
N PHE A 261 -6.98 1.24 -21.28
CA PHE A 261 -6.12 2.03 -22.14
C PHE A 261 -4.76 1.35 -22.27
N ALA A 262 -4.46 0.87 -23.47
CA ALA A 262 -3.20 0.18 -23.74
C ALA A 262 -2.15 1.18 -24.26
N SER A 263 -1.31 1.68 -23.38
CA SER A 263 -0.14 2.46 -23.77
C SER A 263 0.89 1.57 -24.49
N HIS A 264 1.62 2.14 -25.45
CA HIS A 264 2.62 1.40 -26.21
C HIS A 264 3.68 0.77 -25.31
N SER A 265 4.21 1.52 -24.35
CA SER A 265 5.27 1.02 -23.46
C SER A 265 4.82 -0.17 -22.60
N GLN A 266 3.58 -0.14 -22.07
CA GLN A 266 3.05 -1.25 -21.29
C GLN A 266 2.71 -2.47 -22.17
N ASP A 267 2.19 -2.27 -23.38
CA ASP A 267 1.95 -3.38 -24.32
C ASP A 267 3.24 -4.09 -24.73
N GLU A 268 4.34 -3.33 -24.91
CA GLU A 268 5.66 -3.92 -25.18
C GLU A 268 6.14 -4.80 -23.99
N ARG A 269 5.79 -4.43 -22.73
CA ARG A 269 6.10 -5.29 -21.58
C ARG A 269 5.34 -6.64 -21.64
N LEU A 270 4.08 -6.62 -22.08
CA LEU A 270 3.31 -7.85 -22.25
C LEU A 270 3.92 -8.75 -23.36
N LYS A 271 4.36 -8.14 -24.45
CA LYS A 271 5.01 -8.88 -25.56
C LYS A 271 6.34 -9.48 -25.14
N ALA A 272 7.12 -8.75 -24.35
CA ALA A 272 8.43 -9.18 -23.87
C ALA A 272 8.37 -10.31 -22.83
N ASN A 273 7.21 -10.51 -22.17
CA ASN A 273 7.04 -11.49 -21.10
C ASN A 273 5.81 -12.41 -21.33
N PRO A 274 5.72 -13.12 -22.48
CA PRO A 274 4.52 -13.85 -22.85
C PRO A 274 4.20 -15.01 -21.89
N GLU A 275 5.19 -15.65 -21.30
CA GLU A 275 5.01 -16.73 -20.33
C GLU A 275 4.40 -16.22 -19.02
N TYR A 276 4.83 -15.04 -18.55
CA TYR A 276 4.33 -14.41 -17.32
C TYR A 276 2.86 -13.97 -17.46
N PHE A 277 2.49 -13.43 -18.61
CA PHE A 277 1.14 -12.89 -18.85
C PHE A 277 0.16 -13.89 -19.48
N GLY A 278 0.65 -14.99 -20.04
CA GLY A 278 -0.20 -15.98 -20.69
C GLY A 278 -1.12 -15.38 -21.76
N ASP A 279 -2.42 -15.69 -21.68
CA ASP A 279 -3.44 -15.17 -22.60
C ASP A 279 -3.99 -13.77 -22.22
N PHE A 280 -3.51 -13.18 -21.13
CA PHE A 280 -4.03 -11.90 -20.62
C PHE A 280 -4.03 -10.81 -21.69
N ARG A 281 -2.93 -10.65 -22.44
CA ARG A 281 -2.82 -9.68 -23.53
C ARG A 281 -3.95 -9.84 -24.56
N LYS A 282 -4.24 -11.08 -24.99
CA LYS A 282 -5.32 -11.40 -25.96
C LYS A 282 -6.70 -11.04 -25.40
N ARG A 283 -6.95 -11.34 -24.12
CA ARG A 283 -8.22 -11.02 -23.45
C ARG A 283 -8.40 -9.51 -23.28
N LEU A 284 -7.37 -8.79 -22.86
CA LEU A 284 -7.36 -7.35 -22.63
C LEU A 284 -7.80 -6.55 -23.86
N TYR A 285 -7.36 -6.95 -25.07
CA TYR A 285 -7.69 -6.24 -26.31
C TYR A 285 -9.19 -6.20 -26.64
N ARG A 286 -10.00 -7.08 -26.05
CA ARG A 286 -11.46 -7.07 -26.18
C ARG A 286 -12.11 -5.91 -25.42
N TYR A 287 -11.44 -5.38 -24.44
CA TYR A 287 -11.94 -4.34 -23.53
C TYR A 287 -11.15 -3.02 -23.70
N ARG A 288 -10.35 -2.95 -24.74
CA ARG A 288 -9.53 -1.79 -25.02
C ARG A 288 -10.39 -0.59 -25.44
N VAL A 289 -10.02 0.59 -24.90
CA VAL A 289 -10.42 1.91 -25.42
C VAL A 289 -9.24 2.51 -26.17
N LYS A 290 -9.51 3.15 -27.32
CA LYS A 290 -8.51 3.84 -28.12
C LYS A 290 -8.42 5.31 -27.69
N ARG A 291 -7.29 5.96 -28.02
CA ARG A 291 -7.07 7.39 -27.75
C ARG A 291 -8.11 8.27 -28.45
N GLU A 292 -8.44 7.91 -29.69
CA GLU A 292 -9.44 8.62 -30.50
C GLU A 292 -10.83 8.59 -29.84
N GLU A 293 -11.19 7.49 -29.21
CA GLU A 293 -12.46 7.36 -28.48
C GLU A 293 -12.48 8.23 -27.23
N LEU A 294 -11.34 8.34 -26.50
CA LEU A 294 -11.24 9.26 -25.35
C LEU A 294 -11.42 10.72 -25.77
N HIS A 295 -10.91 11.11 -26.96
CA HIS A 295 -11.09 12.45 -27.49
C HIS A 295 -12.49 12.71 -28.08
N ALA A 296 -13.15 11.68 -28.63
CA ALA A 296 -14.47 11.82 -29.25
C ALA A 296 -15.60 12.05 -28.24
N THR A 297 -15.53 11.41 -27.06
CA THR A 297 -16.53 11.50 -25.99
C THR A 297 -15.87 11.62 -24.61
N PRO A 298 -15.02 12.66 -24.39
CA PRO A 298 -14.20 12.76 -23.19
C PRO A 298 -15.02 12.77 -21.88
N GLU A 299 -16.21 13.36 -21.92
CA GLU A 299 -17.14 13.42 -20.79
C GLU A 299 -17.61 12.03 -20.31
N SER A 300 -17.47 11.00 -21.13
CA SER A 300 -17.89 9.62 -20.80
C SER A 300 -16.92 8.88 -19.89
N PHE A 301 -15.74 9.44 -19.63
CA PHE A 301 -14.65 8.69 -19.02
C PHE A 301 -14.13 9.31 -17.72
N LEU A 302 -13.83 8.43 -16.75
CA LEU A 302 -12.89 8.66 -15.66
C LEU A 302 -11.65 7.80 -15.92
N TYR A 303 -10.51 8.43 -16.15
CA TYR A 303 -9.22 7.75 -16.31
C TYR A 303 -8.54 7.59 -14.94
N PHE A 304 -8.34 6.35 -14.50
CA PHE A 304 -7.55 6.03 -13.32
C PHE A 304 -6.07 5.94 -13.70
N GLY A 305 -5.29 6.92 -13.27
CA GLY A 305 -3.91 7.08 -13.66
C GLY A 305 -2.95 7.30 -12.49
N LYS A 306 -1.70 7.52 -12.85
CA LYS A 306 -0.59 7.84 -11.95
C LYS A 306 -0.08 9.25 -12.24
N MET A 307 0.83 9.78 -11.43
CA MET A 307 1.47 11.07 -11.71
C MET A 307 2.15 11.11 -13.09
N SER A 308 2.68 9.98 -13.56
CA SER A 308 3.25 9.85 -14.92
C SER A 308 2.24 10.03 -16.07
N SER A 309 0.93 10.06 -15.76
CA SER A 309 -0.12 10.31 -16.76
C SER A 309 -0.23 11.76 -17.20
N PHE A 310 0.60 12.68 -16.67
CA PHE A 310 0.54 14.12 -16.99
C PHE A 310 0.54 14.40 -18.49
N ARG A 311 1.30 13.64 -19.31
CA ARG A 311 1.32 13.82 -20.76
C ARG A 311 -0.04 13.56 -21.42
N LEU A 312 -0.77 12.56 -20.94
CA LEU A 312 -2.13 12.28 -21.42
C LEU A 312 -3.12 13.35 -20.93
N ILE A 313 -2.96 13.83 -19.70
CA ILE A 313 -3.78 14.91 -19.14
C ILE A 313 -3.61 16.19 -20.00
N ASP A 314 -2.37 16.53 -20.34
CA ASP A 314 -2.04 17.72 -21.12
C ASP A 314 -2.69 17.75 -22.53
N GLU A 315 -3.00 16.58 -23.10
CA GLU A 315 -3.71 16.50 -24.39
C GLU A 315 -5.13 17.07 -24.33
N PHE A 316 -5.75 17.12 -23.15
CA PHE A 316 -7.11 17.59 -22.93
C PHE A 316 -7.18 19.05 -22.42
N LYS A 317 -6.03 19.69 -22.10
CA LYS A 317 -5.97 21.07 -21.56
C LYS A 317 -6.65 22.12 -22.44
N ASN A 318 -6.62 21.93 -23.75
CA ASN A 318 -7.14 22.88 -24.73
C ASN A 318 -8.61 22.61 -25.10
N ALA A 319 -9.29 21.75 -24.36
CA ALA A 319 -10.71 21.48 -24.55
C ALA A 319 -11.55 22.68 -24.12
N ALA A 320 -12.74 22.81 -24.70
CA ALA A 320 -13.69 23.91 -24.40
C ALA A 320 -14.22 23.88 -22.94
N ALA A 321 -13.91 22.84 -22.19
CA ALA A 321 -14.27 22.66 -20.78
C ALA A 321 -13.04 22.22 -19.96
N SER A 322 -12.96 22.63 -18.71
CA SER A 322 -11.89 22.27 -17.80
C SER A 322 -11.76 20.75 -17.63
N VAL A 323 -10.51 20.27 -17.49
CA VAL A 323 -10.21 18.89 -17.17
C VAL A 323 -10.24 18.70 -15.64
N ASN A 324 -10.95 17.70 -15.15
CA ASN A 324 -10.86 17.33 -13.74
C ASN A 324 -9.58 16.53 -13.49
N VAL A 325 -8.79 16.99 -12.53
CA VAL A 325 -7.65 16.26 -11.99
C VAL A 325 -7.92 15.98 -10.51
N ILE A 326 -8.40 14.78 -10.21
CA ILE A 326 -8.67 14.33 -8.85
C ILE A 326 -7.39 13.72 -8.29
N TYR A 327 -6.72 14.45 -7.41
CA TYR A 327 -5.50 13.96 -6.76
C TYR A 327 -5.86 13.16 -5.51
N SER A 328 -5.48 11.89 -5.51
CA SER A 328 -5.94 10.90 -4.55
C SER A 328 -4.81 10.14 -3.88
N GLN A 329 -3.76 10.89 -3.53
CA GLN A 329 -2.59 10.46 -2.78
C GLN A 329 -2.24 11.52 -1.72
N TRP A 330 -1.29 11.21 -0.86
CA TRP A 330 -0.81 12.18 0.12
C TRP A 330 -0.20 13.43 -0.56
N LEU A 331 -0.62 14.62 -0.12
CA LEU A 331 -0.19 15.89 -0.72
C LEU A 331 1.33 16.13 -0.61
N GLY A 332 1.98 15.56 0.41
CA GLY A 332 3.43 15.68 0.58
C GLY A 332 4.26 15.12 -0.59
N TYR A 333 3.69 14.26 -1.43
CA TYR A 333 4.37 13.84 -2.67
C TYR A 333 4.45 14.92 -3.76
N LEU A 334 3.73 16.04 -3.59
CA LEU A 334 3.75 17.18 -4.50
C LEU A 334 4.61 18.35 -4.03
N ASP A 335 5.10 18.33 -2.79
CA ASP A 335 5.89 19.44 -2.20
C ASP A 335 7.41 19.35 -2.48
N GLY A 336 7.86 18.28 -3.15
CA GLY A 336 9.26 18.06 -3.52
C GLY A 336 10.17 17.56 -2.37
N ASN A 337 9.67 17.46 -1.14
CA ASN A 337 10.48 17.05 0.02
C ASN A 337 10.51 15.53 0.22
N HIS A 338 9.53 14.80 -0.32
CA HIS A 338 9.32 13.36 -0.11
C HIS A 338 9.58 12.54 -1.38
N GLY A 339 10.72 12.79 -2.03
CA GLY A 339 11.15 12.13 -3.25
C GLY A 339 10.52 12.73 -4.52
N ASN A 340 11.32 12.90 -5.56
CA ASN A 340 10.83 13.37 -6.87
C ASN A 340 10.21 12.19 -7.63
N GLN A 341 8.93 11.92 -7.41
CA GLN A 341 8.21 10.99 -8.27
C GLN A 341 8.05 11.61 -9.66
N PHE A 342 8.27 10.81 -10.70
CA PHE A 342 8.15 11.27 -12.09
C PHE A 342 6.76 11.85 -12.36
N GLY A 343 6.72 13.11 -12.72
CA GLY A 343 5.48 13.86 -12.99
C GLY A 343 4.92 14.64 -11.79
N SER A 344 5.50 14.55 -10.59
CA SER A 344 4.97 15.25 -9.40
C SER A 344 4.92 16.77 -9.57
N SER A 345 5.96 17.38 -10.13
CA SER A 345 6.00 18.82 -10.44
C SER A 345 4.96 19.25 -11.46
N ASN A 346 4.69 18.41 -12.47
CA ASN A 346 3.65 18.68 -13.47
C ASN A 346 2.26 18.66 -12.82
N ILE A 347 1.99 17.66 -11.95
CA ILE A 347 0.71 17.55 -11.24
C ILE A 347 0.55 18.70 -10.24
N ALA A 348 1.62 19.09 -9.54
CA ALA A 348 1.59 20.23 -8.62
C ALA A 348 1.21 21.53 -9.35
N ALA A 349 1.73 21.75 -10.57
CA ALA A 349 1.43 22.93 -11.39
C ALA A 349 -0.06 23.01 -11.82
N TYR A 350 -0.78 21.89 -11.88
CA TYR A 350 -2.21 21.89 -12.21
C TYR A 350 -3.10 22.57 -11.17
N ARG A 351 -2.60 22.83 -9.97
CA ARG A 351 -3.33 23.59 -8.95
C ARG A 351 -3.58 25.04 -9.37
N GLU A 352 -2.64 25.60 -10.13
CA GLU A 352 -2.67 26.99 -10.57
C GLU A 352 -3.10 27.14 -12.06
N ASP A 353 -3.33 26.03 -12.76
CA ASP A 353 -3.70 26.03 -14.18
C ASP A 353 -5.22 26.27 -14.33
N PRO A 354 -5.64 27.39 -14.93
CA PRO A 354 -7.08 27.75 -15.05
C PRO A 354 -7.87 26.80 -15.98
N THR A 355 -7.18 25.96 -16.78
CA THR A 355 -7.84 24.94 -17.60
C THR A 355 -8.08 23.63 -16.86
N MET A 356 -7.63 23.56 -15.60
CA MET A 356 -7.77 22.39 -14.74
C MET A 356 -8.73 22.68 -13.58
N ASN A 357 -9.56 21.71 -13.24
CA ASN A 357 -10.26 21.66 -11.98
C ASN A 357 -9.54 20.65 -11.07
N PHE A 358 -8.61 21.16 -10.24
CA PHE A 358 -7.84 20.35 -9.33
C PHE A 358 -8.65 20.06 -8.07
N VAL A 359 -8.94 18.79 -7.81
CA VAL A 359 -9.74 18.32 -6.67
C VAL A 359 -8.88 17.38 -5.82
N TYR A 360 -8.82 17.62 -4.52
CA TYR A 360 -8.21 16.68 -3.57
C TYR A 360 -9.25 15.73 -3.01
N ALA A 361 -8.98 14.41 -3.08
CA ALA A 361 -9.87 13.36 -2.55
C ALA A 361 -9.04 12.17 -2.07
N HIS A 362 -8.60 12.18 -0.83
CA HIS A 362 -7.72 11.15 -0.28
C HIS A 362 -8.00 10.89 1.20
N THR A 363 -8.09 9.64 1.59
CA THR A 363 -8.01 9.18 2.97
C THR A 363 -6.75 8.34 3.16
N SER A 364 -6.16 8.40 4.35
CA SER A 364 -4.89 7.74 4.66
C SER A 364 -4.96 6.21 4.56
N GLY A 365 -3.80 5.59 4.29
CA GLY A 365 -3.59 4.15 4.45
C GLY A 365 -3.42 3.72 5.91
N HIS A 366 -3.22 4.67 6.84
CA HIS A 366 -2.83 4.44 8.23
C HIS A 366 -3.90 4.89 9.21
N ALA A 367 -3.90 4.26 10.40
CA ALA A 367 -4.88 4.52 11.46
C ALA A 367 -4.66 5.89 12.12
N PRO A 368 -5.73 6.70 12.32
CA PRO A 368 -5.67 7.89 13.15
C PRO A 368 -5.44 7.51 14.62
N LEU A 369 -4.95 8.49 15.42
CA LEU A 369 -4.62 8.30 16.83
C LEU A 369 -5.74 7.59 17.63
N ALA A 370 -7.00 7.96 17.41
CA ALA A 370 -8.13 7.36 18.11
C ALA A 370 -8.23 5.84 17.88
N ASP A 371 -7.93 5.36 16.67
CA ASP A 371 -7.96 3.93 16.38
C ASP A 371 -6.73 3.20 16.94
N LEU A 372 -5.55 3.82 16.92
CA LEU A 372 -4.37 3.28 17.60
C LEU A 372 -4.63 3.13 19.10
N GLN A 373 -5.28 4.11 19.74
CA GLN A 373 -5.69 4.04 21.14
C GLN A 373 -6.70 2.92 21.39
N ARG A 374 -7.69 2.73 20.51
CA ARG A 374 -8.64 1.61 20.59
C ARG A 374 -7.93 0.26 20.51
N LEU A 375 -6.93 0.12 19.63
CA LEU A 375 -6.16 -1.11 19.49
C LEU A 375 -5.33 -1.39 20.75
N ALA A 376 -4.56 -0.41 21.21
CA ALA A 376 -3.74 -0.55 22.43
C ALA A 376 -4.60 -0.88 23.67
N ALA A 377 -5.75 -0.20 23.83
CA ALA A 377 -6.70 -0.47 24.92
C ALA A 377 -7.33 -1.86 24.84
N ALA A 378 -7.56 -2.41 23.65
CA ALA A 378 -8.09 -3.74 23.46
C ALA A 378 -7.04 -4.84 23.75
N LEU A 379 -5.80 -4.67 23.25
CA LEU A 379 -4.70 -5.64 23.40
C LEU A 379 -4.09 -5.62 24.81
N LYS A 380 -4.08 -4.45 25.49
CA LYS A 380 -3.52 -4.25 26.85
C LYS A 380 -2.10 -4.80 26.97
N PRO A 381 -1.14 -4.35 26.16
CA PRO A 381 0.21 -4.88 26.20
C PRO A 381 0.91 -4.51 27.52
N ARG A 382 1.84 -5.35 27.97
CA ARG A 382 2.70 -5.03 29.12
C ARG A 382 3.73 -3.95 28.79
N MET A 383 4.16 -3.91 27.49
CA MET A 383 5.07 -2.92 26.92
C MET A 383 4.57 -2.53 25.54
N LEU A 384 4.64 -1.25 25.21
CA LEU A 384 4.35 -0.70 23.87
C LEU A 384 5.60 0.00 23.35
N VAL A 385 6.06 -0.41 22.16
CA VAL A 385 7.19 0.21 21.46
C VAL A 385 6.66 0.85 20.18
N PRO A 386 6.81 2.19 20.01
CA PRO A 386 6.48 2.87 18.77
C PRO A 386 7.37 2.39 17.63
N ILE A 387 6.79 2.25 16.45
CA ILE A 387 7.51 1.93 15.22
C ILE A 387 6.83 2.63 14.03
N HIS A 388 7.55 2.83 12.93
CA HIS A 388 7.02 3.46 11.73
C HIS A 388 6.41 4.85 12.03
N THR A 389 7.15 5.69 12.75
CA THR A 389 6.70 7.00 13.21
C THR A 389 7.85 7.99 13.33
N GLU A 390 7.57 9.26 13.05
CA GLU A 390 8.48 10.38 13.29
C GLU A 390 8.39 10.91 14.73
N HIS A 391 7.38 10.46 15.50
CA HIS A 391 7.00 11.00 16.81
C HIS A 391 6.97 9.93 17.92
N GLY A 392 7.87 8.95 17.86
CA GLY A 392 7.90 7.84 18.82
C GLY A 392 8.00 8.30 20.28
N GLU A 393 8.74 9.36 20.56
CA GLU A 393 8.92 9.92 21.92
C GLU A 393 7.63 10.49 22.50
N GLU A 394 6.70 10.93 21.66
CA GLU A 394 5.44 11.53 22.08
C GLU A 394 4.35 10.48 22.39
N PHE A 395 4.58 9.21 22.08
CA PHE A 395 3.62 8.12 22.35
C PHE A 395 3.24 8.04 23.83
N SER A 396 4.17 8.36 24.76
CA SER A 396 3.89 8.37 26.20
C SER A 396 2.80 9.36 26.62
N HIS A 397 2.50 10.37 25.81
CA HIS A 397 1.39 11.30 26.04
C HIS A 397 0.02 10.68 25.74
N PHE A 398 -0.02 9.62 24.93
CA PHE A 398 -1.25 9.05 24.41
C PHE A 398 -1.48 7.59 24.83
N PHE A 399 -0.41 6.88 25.22
CA PHE A 399 -0.46 5.44 25.53
C PHE A 399 0.24 5.15 26.86
N ALA A 400 -0.21 4.08 27.51
CA ALA A 400 0.44 3.53 28.71
C ALA A 400 1.57 2.56 28.34
N ASN A 401 2.51 2.37 29.26
CA ASN A 401 3.59 1.38 29.17
C ASN A 401 4.50 1.55 27.94
N VAL A 402 4.68 2.77 27.47
CA VAL A 402 5.52 3.09 26.34
C VAL A 402 6.99 2.99 26.71
N VAL A 403 7.77 2.33 25.85
CA VAL A 403 9.24 2.31 25.90
C VAL A 403 9.73 2.64 24.49
N THR A 404 10.55 3.65 24.36
CA THR A 404 11.16 4.04 23.08
C THR A 404 12.54 3.41 22.94
N HIS A 405 12.90 3.02 21.73
CA HIS A 405 14.22 2.50 21.39
C HIS A 405 14.77 3.19 20.16
N ASN A 406 16.07 3.41 20.14
CA ASN A 406 16.76 4.00 19.00
C ASN A 406 16.97 2.96 17.90
N ASP A 407 17.09 3.44 16.65
CA ASP A 407 17.53 2.59 15.54
C ASP A 407 18.92 2.00 15.84
N GLY A 408 19.08 0.70 15.60
CA GLY A 408 20.27 -0.09 15.94
C GLY A 408 20.31 -0.56 17.40
N GLU A 409 19.41 -0.15 18.25
CA GLU A 409 19.38 -0.58 19.67
C GLU A 409 18.92 -2.04 19.79
N SER A 410 19.52 -2.74 20.78
CA SER A 410 19.15 -4.11 21.11
C SER A 410 18.80 -4.27 22.58
N TRP A 411 17.75 -5.02 22.87
CA TRP A 411 17.31 -5.33 24.23
C TRP A 411 16.77 -6.76 24.35
N SER A 412 16.44 -7.18 25.54
CA SER A 412 15.83 -8.48 25.84
C SER A 412 14.42 -8.30 26.40
N LEU A 413 13.50 -9.16 25.96
CA LEU A 413 12.12 -9.24 26.44
C LEU A 413 11.96 -10.40 27.42
#